data_09621bc329be2cc4b27249d0ec278e02
#
_entry.id   09621bc329be2cc4b27249d0ec278e02
#
_cell.length_a   1.000
_cell.length_b   1.000
_cell.length_c   1.000
_cell.angle_alpha   90.00
_cell.angle_beta   90.00
_cell.angle_gamma   90.00
#
_symmetry.space_group_name_H-M   'P 1'
#
loop_
_entity.id
_entity.type
_entity.pdbx_description
1 polymer ?
#
loop_
_entity_poly.entity_id
_entity_poly.type
_entity_poly.pdbx_seq_one_letter_code
_entity_poly.pdbx_strand_id
1 'polypeptide(L)'
;MYFPRTWAWVIACSLTGLLACIALAQEPKPSRSFVADATLQKARQLLEQNEVNNAVILLESQLESCRSDPQYLTTITEAYRRQFDRLQREGKVPQASQIWTKLVALQPSAANTPPATNSINTTVRQTPPVTSTTPDPVKAAEDAYQQQNYAQACVCFEKVQAQGVALTNETRERFAYCKLYQVAQQLNAQQGQLGNERPQLEREVRAALELAPRLEFGKDLLKRLQANPPTKITAAIRHLDQKDQGWSVCESAHFKVYHNDPKLGEQVAQIAESTRAAVIRKWLGQDVAWEQPCQIYVHPTADSYHRQSGMPPTAPGHSDYDADKSDASIIHYRRVFVRADHPHMLSAILPHEVTHVVLNGQFGRRLLPRWADEGMAVLSEPYSRIEMHLTPLADTYRQGQALTVQELLTVDDYPKDRSKVASFYGQSVCMVEYLCTVKGPQAFVAFMRDANREGDAAALQRNYGLTIADLDARLQQWIVAQRMPTLMGQR
;
A
#
# COMPACT_ATOMS: atom_id res chain seq x y z
N MET A 1 8.01 -22.05 -35.31
CA MET A 1 7.57 -20.77 -34.70
C MET A 1 7.02 -21.10 -33.31
N TYR A 2 7.87 -21.01 -32.30
CA TYR A 2 7.46 -21.20 -30.90
C TYR A 2 7.55 -19.83 -30.24
N PHE A 3 6.44 -19.30 -29.77
CA PHE A 3 6.42 -18.11 -28.92
C PHE A 3 6.93 -18.50 -27.53
N PRO A 4 7.90 -17.78 -26.94
CA PRO A 4 8.25 -17.97 -25.55
C PRO A 4 7.10 -17.45 -24.68
N ARG A 5 6.67 -18.25 -23.72
CA ARG A 5 5.73 -17.83 -22.66
C ARG A 5 6.40 -16.78 -21.79
N THR A 6 6.13 -15.52 -22.09
CA THR A 6 6.46 -14.39 -21.21
C THR A 6 5.51 -14.41 -20.02
N TRP A 7 6.08 -14.51 -18.85
CA TRP A 7 5.39 -14.47 -17.56
C TRP A 7 5.17 -13.02 -17.15
N ALA A 8 3.96 -12.52 -17.34
CA ALA A 8 3.56 -11.21 -16.89
C ALA A 8 2.17 -11.32 -16.27
N TRP A 9 2.08 -11.29 -14.94
CA TRP A 9 0.82 -11.24 -14.20
C TRP A 9 0.73 -9.98 -13.33
N VAL A 10 -0.42 -9.41 -13.37
CA VAL A 10 -0.76 -8.06 -12.96
C VAL A 10 -1.54 -8.06 -11.68
N ILE A 11 -1.20 -7.13 -10.81
CA ILE A 11 -2.03 -6.71 -9.68
C ILE A 11 -3.28 -6.02 -10.22
N ALA A 12 -4.41 -6.70 -10.19
CA ALA A 12 -5.72 -6.07 -10.35
C ALA A 12 -6.56 -6.36 -9.12
N CYS A 13 -6.46 -5.48 -8.13
CA CYS A 13 -7.53 -5.35 -7.14
C CYS A 13 -8.58 -4.39 -7.70
N SER A 14 -9.63 -4.92 -8.30
CA SER A 14 -10.93 -4.24 -8.33
C SER A 14 -12.02 -5.26 -8.64
N LEU A 15 -12.99 -5.27 -7.75
CA LEU A 15 -14.30 -5.90 -7.91
C LEU A 15 -15.04 -5.33 -9.13
N THR A 16 -15.67 -6.18 -9.85
CA THR A 16 -17.01 -6.17 -10.44
C THR A 16 -17.06 -6.81 -11.82
N GLY A 17 -17.73 -7.88 -11.96
CA GLY A 17 -19.04 -8.06 -12.55
C GLY A 17 -19.11 -8.21 -14.07
N LEU A 18 -19.41 -9.45 -14.47
CA LEU A 18 -20.00 -9.90 -15.76
C LEU A 18 -20.77 -8.80 -16.52
N LEU A 19 -20.57 -8.72 -17.84
CA LEU A 19 -21.70 -8.69 -18.79
C LEU A 19 -21.24 -8.97 -20.24
N ALA A 20 -22.12 -9.65 -20.93
CA ALA A 20 -22.07 -10.31 -22.20
C ALA A 20 -21.63 -9.46 -23.41
N CYS A 21 -20.97 -10.13 -24.38
CA CYS A 21 -20.80 -9.70 -25.77
C CYS A 21 -22.14 -9.61 -26.51
N ILE A 22 -22.45 -8.41 -27.03
CA ILE A 22 -23.29 -8.25 -28.23
C ILE A 22 -22.60 -7.21 -29.09
N ALA A 23 -22.25 -7.63 -30.31
CA ALA A 23 -21.76 -6.74 -31.34
C ALA A 23 -22.92 -5.89 -31.89
N LEU A 24 -22.78 -4.57 -31.85
CA LEU A 24 -23.64 -3.66 -32.61
C LEU A 24 -22.86 -2.42 -33.08
N ALA A 25 -23.23 -1.94 -34.23
CA ALA A 25 -22.73 -0.87 -35.04
C ALA A 25 -22.12 0.33 -34.32
N GLN A 26 -21.00 0.86 -34.85
CA GLN A 26 -20.37 2.10 -34.43
C GLN A 26 -21.29 3.29 -34.64
N GLU A 27 -21.93 3.76 -33.60
CA GLU A 27 -22.44 5.13 -33.53
C GLU A 27 -21.33 6.10 -33.12
N PRO A 28 -21.36 7.37 -33.53
CA PRO A 28 -20.34 8.35 -33.15
C PRO A 28 -20.34 8.55 -31.64
N LYS A 29 -19.16 8.47 -31.02
CA LYS A 29 -18.97 8.69 -29.56
C LYS A 29 -19.56 10.07 -29.19
N PRO A 30 -20.49 10.13 -28.21
CA PRO A 30 -21.04 11.40 -27.73
C PRO A 30 -19.94 12.25 -27.12
N SER A 31 -20.03 13.58 -27.26
CA SER A 31 -19.09 14.53 -26.68
C SER A 31 -19.04 14.36 -25.16
N ARG A 32 -17.89 14.65 -24.56
CA ARG A 32 -17.59 14.46 -23.11
C ARG A 32 -18.66 15.07 -22.15
N SER A 33 -19.30 16.18 -22.57
CA SER A 33 -20.37 16.84 -21.82
C SER A 33 -21.66 16.02 -21.76
N PHE A 34 -22.01 15.35 -22.84
CA PHE A 34 -23.27 14.59 -22.94
C PHE A 34 -23.29 13.37 -22.01
N VAL A 35 -22.17 12.69 -21.84
CA VAL A 35 -22.07 11.52 -20.92
C VAL A 35 -22.15 11.98 -19.46
N ALA A 36 -21.51 13.11 -19.11
CA ALA A 36 -21.57 13.67 -17.79
C ALA A 36 -22.99 14.11 -17.42
N ASP A 37 -23.69 14.77 -18.33
CA ASP A 37 -25.08 15.22 -18.13
C ASP A 37 -26.06 14.05 -17.94
N ALA A 38 -25.95 13.00 -18.74
CA ALA A 38 -26.76 11.80 -18.59
C ALA A 38 -26.52 11.08 -17.25
N THR A 39 -25.24 11.01 -16.84
CA THR A 39 -24.85 10.43 -15.54
C THR A 39 -25.42 11.25 -14.37
N LEU A 40 -25.32 12.57 -14.43
CA LEU A 40 -25.88 13.48 -13.42
C LEU A 40 -27.39 13.35 -13.31
N GLN A 41 -28.10 13.33 -14.44
CA GLN A 41 -29.54 13.19 -14.45
C GLN A 41 -29.97 11.85 -13.85
N LYS A 42 -29.30 10.76 -14.21
CA LYS A 42 -29.60 9.44 -13.66
C LYS A 42 -29.26 9.34 -12.17
N ALA A 43 -28.17 9.93 -11.74
CA ALA A 43 -27.80 9.96 -10.32
C ALA A 43 -28.81 10.76 -9.47
N ARG A 44 -29.27 11.91 -9.96
CA ARG A 44 -30.33 12.69 -9.29
C ARG A 44 -31.62 11.90 -9.17
N GLN A 45 -32.04 11.21 -10.23
CA GLN A 45 -33.22 10.33 -10.21
C GLN A 45 -33.07 9.23 -9.14
N LEU A 46 -31.89 8.58 -9.05
CA LEU A 46 -31.62 7.56 -8.02
C LEU A 46 -31.67 8.16 -6.59
N LEU A 47 -31.16 9.38 -6.40
CA LEU A 47 -31.24 10.08 -5.10
C LEU A 47 -32.67 10.44 -4.71
N GLU A 48 -33.52 10.81 -5.67
CA GLU A 48 -34.96 11.04 -5.45
C GLU A 48 -35.69 9.76 -5.08
N GLN A 49 -35.29 8.63 -5.66
CA GLN A 49 -35.84 7.29 -5.34
C GLN A 49 -35.25 6.70 -4.04
N ASN A 50 -34.42 7.44 -3.33
CA ASN A 50 -33.68 7.01 -2.13
C ASN A 50 -32.72 5.82 -2.37
N GLU A 51 -32.33 5.58 -3.62
CA GLU A 51 -31.35 4.58 -4.03
C GLU A 51 -29.91 5.11 -3.93
N VAL A 52 -29.56 5.59 -2.74
CA VAL A 52 -28.32 6.33 -2.48
C VAL A 52 -27.06 5.55 -2.88
N ASN A 53 -27.03 4.23 -2.62
CA ASN A 53 -25.85 3.41 -2.98
C ASN A 53 -25.63 3.36 -4.50
N ASN A 54 -26.71 3.18 -5.26
CA ASN A 54 -26.64 3.10 -6.71
C ASN A 54 -26.22 4.45 -7.31
N ALA A 55 -26.70 5.56 -6.71
CA ALA A 55 -26.28 6.90 -7.09
C ALA A 55 -24.77 7.13 -6.84
N VAL A 56 -24.26 6.71 -5.70
CA VAL A 56 -22.83 6.83 -5.35
C VAL A 56 -21.96 6.00 -6.33
N ILE A 57 -22.29 4.74 -6.55
CA ILE A 57 -21.57 3.87 -7.49
C ILE A 57 -21.51 4.48 -8.90
N LEU A 58 -22.66 5.00 -9.37
CA LEU A 58 -22.78 5.63 -10.67
C LEU A 58 -21.89 6.88 -10.77
N LEU A 59 -21.92 7.76 -9.75
CA LEU A 59 -21.11 8.96 -9.73
C LEU A 59 -19.61 8.66 -9.57
N GLU A 60 -19.23 7.70 -8.75
CA GLU A 60 -17.83 7.31 -8.59
C GLU A 60 -17.22 6.79 -9.89
N SER A 61 -18.01 6.11 -10.73
CA SER A 61 -17.54 5.56 -12.02
C SER A 61 -17.06 6.62 -13.02
N GLN A 62 -17.48 7.87 -12.87
CA GLN A 62 -17.13 8.97 -13.75
C GLN A 62 -16.42 10.14 -13.04
N LEU A 63 -16.11 10.00 -11.75
CA LEU A 63 -15.57 11.09 -10.92
C LEU A 63 -14.28 11.68 -11.49
N GLU A 64 -13.35 10.84 -11.93
CA GLU A 64 -12.06 11.30 -12.47
C GLU A 64 -12.22 12.14 -13.73
N SER A 65 -13.17 11.79 -14.61
CA SER A 65 -13.44 12.55 -15.84
C SER A 65 -14.24 13.83 -15.62
N CYS A 66 -14.93 13.94 -14.47
CA CYS A 66 -15.85 15.03 -14.13
C CYS A 66 -15.37 15.89 -12.94
N ARG A 67 -14.12 15.74 -12.47
CA ARG A 67 -13.58 16.50 -11.32
C ARG A 67 -13.58 18.02 -11.50
N SER A 68 -13.60 18.52 -12.72
CA SER A 68 -13.67 19.96 -12.99
C SER A 68 -15.09 20.50 -13.14
N ASP A 69 -16.11 19.63 -13.07
CA ASP A 69 -17.50 20.02 -13.21
C ASP A 69 -18.14 20.36 -11.86
N PRO A 70 -18.49 21.63 -11.57
CA PRO A 70 -19.07 22.03 -10.29
C PRO A 70 -20.41 21.36 -9.98
N GLN A 71 -21.23 21.06 -10.98
CA GLN A 71 -22.53 20.40 -10.79
C GLN A 71 -22.33 18.92 -10.44
N TYR A 72 -21.34 18.29 -11.05
CA TYR A 72 -20.95 16.93 -10.73
C TYR A 72 -20.45 16.81 -9.28
N LEU A 73 -19.53 17.70 -8.90
CA LEU A 73 -19.00 17.75 -7.54
C LEU A 73 -20.09 18.01 -6.50
N THR A 74 -21.04 18.88 -6.82
CA THR A 74 -22.18 19.13 -5.92
C THR A 74 -23.06 17.89 -5.76
N THR A 75 -23.35 17.18 -6.84
CA THR A 75 -24.23 16.00 -6.82
C THR A 75 -23.56 14.82 -6.10
N ILE A 76 -22.29 14.55 -6.33
CA ILE A 76 -21.57 13.48 -5.63
C ILE A 76 -21.38 13.79 -4.14
N THR A 77 -21.14 15.05 -3.79
CA THR A 77 -21.08 15.51 -2.39
C THR A 77 -22.39 15.24 -1.66
N GLU A 78 -23.51 15.56 -2.30
CA GLU A 78 -24.86 15.29 -1.75
C GLU A 78 -25.10 13.77 -1.60
N ALA A 79 -24.72 12.97 -2.60
CA ALA A 79 -24.84 11.52 -2.54
C ALA A 79 -24.03 10.92 -1.38
N TYR A 80 -22.79 11.38 -1.18
CA TYR A 80 -21.95 10.97 -0.05
C TYR A 80 -22.53 11.39 1.30
N ARG A 81 -23.08 12.59 1.43
CA ARG A 81 -23.73 13.00 2.68
C ARG A 81 -24.91 12.11 3.03
N ARG A 82 -25.79 11.84 2.08
CA ARG A 82 -26.95 10.96 2.30
C ARG A 82 -26.54 9.53 2.64
N GLN A 83 -25.49 9.02 1.98
CA GLN A 83 -24.94 7.70 2.29
C GLN A 83 -24.32 7.66 3.69
N PHE A 84 -23.57 8.69 4.06
CA PHE A 84 -23.00 8.85 5.40
C PHE A 84 -24.10 8.84 6.48
N ASP A 85 -25.11 9.69 6.33
CA ASP A 85 -26.23 9.79 7.29
C ASP A 85 -27.02 8.49 7.42
N ARG A 86 -27.15 7.74 6.32
CA ARG A 86 -27.80 6.44 6.34
C ARG A 86 -26.96 5.41 7.09
N LEU A 87 -25.67 5.30 6.77
CA LEU A 87 -24.76 4.38 7.42
C LEU A 87 -24.62 4.68 8.92
N GLN A 88 -24.65 5.95 9.30
CA GLN A 88 -24.67 6.37 10.70
C GLN A 88 -25.93 5.86 11.42
N ARG A 89 -27.12 6.04 10.82
CA ARG A 89 -28.38 5.55 11.39
C ARG A 89 -28.45 4.02 11.46
N GLU A 90 -27.81 3.32 10.53
CA GLU A 90 -27.71 1.85 10.50
C GLU A 90 -26.63 1.32 11.46
N GLY A 91 -25.90 2.18 12.19
CA GLY A 91 -24.78 1.79 13.07
C GLY A 91 -23.56 1.26 12.34
N LYS A 92 -23.47 1.43 11.02
CA LYS A 92 -22.36 0.98 10.16
C LYS A 92 -21.23 2.00 10.15
N VAL A 93 -20.68 2.28 11.32
CA VAL A 93 -19.69 3.34 11.54
C VAL A 93 -18.44 3.22 10.64
N PRO A 94 -17.84 2.02 10.40
CA PRO A 94 -16.67 1.90 9.52
C PRO A 94 -16.95 2.35 8.09
N GLN A 95 -18.10 1.95 7.53
CA GLN A 95 -18.50 2.37 6.19
C GLN A 95 -18.82 3.87 6.14
N ALA A 96 -19.46 4.42 7.17
CA ALA A 96 -19.70 5.85 7.30
C ALA A 96 -18.37 6.65 7.28
N SER A 97 -17.36 6.20 8.01
CA SER A 97 -16.03 6.83 8.01
C SER A 97 -15.36 6.84 6.63
N GLN A 98 -15.49 5.76 5.87
CA GLN A 98 -14.98 5.71 4.50
C GLN A 98 -15.65 6.74 3.59
N ILE A 99 -16.98 6.87 3.69
CA ILE A 99 -17.73 7.86 2.92
C ILE A 99 -17.36 9.29 3.35
N TRP A 100 -17.17 9.52 4.66
CA TRP A 100 -16.70 10.81 5.16
C TRP A 100 -15.33 11.20 4.59
N THR A 101 -14.39 10.28 4.54
CA THR A 101 -13.06 10.50 3.94
C THR A 101 -13.17 10.93 2.48
N LYS A 102 -14.02 10.26 1.69
CA LYS A 102 -14.27 10.64 0.30
C LYS A 102 -14.90 12.03 0.17
N LEU A 103 -15.82 12.37 1.05
CA LEU A 103 -16.48 13.68 1.09
C LEU A 103 -15.48 14.82 1.40
N VAL A 104 -14.61 14.62 2.39
CA VAL A 104 -13.56 15.60 2.76
C VAL A 104 -12.54 15.77 1.63
N ALA A 105 -12.19 14.69 0.92
CA ALA A 105 -11.27 14.75 -0.21
C ALA A 105 -11.80 15.58 -1.38
N LEU A 106 -13.12 15.73 -1.53
CA LEU A 106 -13.75 16.56 -2.55
C LEU A 106 -13.89 18.04 -2.14
N GLN A 107 -13.97 18.33 -0.86
CA GLN A 107 -14.15 19.67 -0.31
C GLN A 107 -13.24 19.90 0.92
N PRO A 108 -11.97 20.23 0.74
CA PRO A 108 -11.06 20.45 1.88
C PRO A 108 -11.52 21.53 2.86
N SER A 109 -12.34 22.48 2.43
CA SER A 109 -12.91 23.55 3.27
C SER A 109 -14.11 23.10 4.13
N ALA A 110 -14.71 21.96 3.86
CA ALA A 110 -15.86 21.44 4.60
C ALA A 110 -15.47 20.67 5.88
N ALA A 111 -14.19 20.49 6.15
CA ALA A 111 -13.68 19.75 7.30
C ALA A 111 -13.95 20.40 8.67
N ASN A 112 -14.46 21.66 8.70
CA ASN A 112 -14.61 22.42 9.93
C ASN A 112 -16.02 22.45 10.54
N THR A 113 -17.02 21.73 9.97
CA THR A 113 -18.36 21.74 10.55
C THR A 113 -18.97 20.34 10.45
N PRO A 114 -18.97 19.54 11.53
CA PRO A 114 -19.82 18.36 11.59
C PRO A 114 -21.29 18.81 11.55
N PRO A 115 -22.18 18.10 10.81
CA PRO A 115 -23.58 18.45 10.76
C PRO A 115 -24.20 18.40 12.16
N ALA A 116 -24.86 19.49 12.56
CA ALA A 116 -25.60 19.57 13.81
C ALA A 116 -26.67 18.49 13.83
N THR A 117 -26.70 17.71 14.89
CA THR A 117 -27.79 16.77 15.19
C THR A 117 -29.08 17.58 15.38
N ASN A 118 -30.01 17.47 14.45
CA ASN A 118 -31.36 18.04 14.59
C ASN A 118 -32.07 17.39 15.78
N SER A 119 -32.21 18.16 16.82
CA SER A 119 -33.06 17.84 17.99
C SER A 119 -34.54 17.79 17.56
N ILE A 120 -35.11 16.61 17.58
CA ILE A 120 -36.55 16.45 17.48
C ILE A 120 -37.14 16.81 18.85
N ASN A 121 -37.89 17.92 18.91
CA ASN A 121 -38.71 18.28 20.05
C ASN A 121 -39.77 17.21 20.27
N THR A 122 -39.68 16.50 21.38
CA THR A 122 -40.77 15.72 21.92
C THR A 122 -40.99 16.10 23.37
N THR A 123 -42.23 16.43 23.64
CA THR A 123 -42.82 16.98 24.85
C THR A 123 -42.45 16.23 26.14
N VAL A 124 -42.10 17.02 27.12
CA VAL A 124 -41.72 16.67 28.49
C VAL A 124 -42.70 15.74 29.18
N ARG A 125 -42.21 14.60 29.68
CA ARG A 125 -42.75 13.93 30.86
C ARG A 125 -41.61 13.81 31.90
N GLN A 126 -41.76 14.49 33.01
CA GLN A 126 -40.81 14.50 34.13
C GLN A 126 -40.66 13.11 34.74
N THR A 127 -39.44 12.63 34.83
CA THR A 127 -39.00 11.56 35.73
C THR A 127 -37.64 11.92 36.32
N PRO A 128 -37.25 11.39 37.48
CA PRO A 128 -36.31 12.00 38.42
C PRO A 128 -34.86 12.00 38.01
N PRO A 129 -33.91 12.66 38.72
CA PRO A 129 -32.64 13.09 38.24
C PRO A 129 -31.71 11.91 37.91
N VAL A 130 -31.40 11.76 36.63
CA VAL A 130 -30.35 10.89 36.16
C VAL A 130 -29.01 11.63 36.39
N THR A 131 -28.17 11.07 37.22
CA THR A 131 -26.79 11.45 37.40
C THR A 131 -26.11 11.63 36.04
N SER A 132 -25.59 12.82 35.76
CA SER A 132 -24.81 13.14 34.59
C SER A 132 -23.47 12.35 34.65
N THR A 133 -23.43 11.18 34.02
CA THR A 133 -22.17 10.49 33.72
C THR A 133 -21.53 11.23 32.57
N THR A 134 -20.54 12.06 32.88
CA THR A 134 -19.56 12.54 31.90
C THR A 134 -19.02 11.32 31.15
N PRO A 135 -18.99 11.32 29.79
CA PRO A 135 -18.47 10.17 29.05
C PRO A 135 -17.05 9.87 29.55
N ASP A 136 -16.78 8.62 29.85
CA ASP A 136 -15.43 8.18 30.23
C ASP A 136 -14.44 8.60 29.13
N PRO A 137 -13.49 9.51 29.43
CA PRO A 137 -12.58 10.03 28.40
C PRO A 137 -11.68 8.94 27.81
N VAL A 138 -11.41 7.86 28.55
CA VAL A 138 -10.68 6.69 28.06
C VAL A 138 -11.52 5.96 27.01
N LYS A 139 -12.81 5.78 27.26
CA LYS A 139 -13.72 5.12 26.32
C LYS A 139 -13.77 5.86 24.98
N ALA A 140 -13.84 7.19 25.01
CA ALA A 140 -13.84 7.98 23.77
C ALA A 140 -12.56 7.79 22.94
N ALA A 141 -11.42 7.66 23.59
CA ALA A 141 -10.14 7.38 22.94
C ALA A 141 -10.09 5.95 22.36
N GLU A 142 -10.60 4.97 23.10
CA GLU A 142 -10.67 3.58 22.68
C GLU A 142 -11.64 3.39 21.51
N ASP A 143 -12.80 4.03 21.54
CA ASP A 143 -13.77 3.99 20.45
C ASP A 143 -13.19 4.58 19.15
N ALA A 144 -12.46 5.69 19.24
CA ALA A 144 -11.77 6.28 18.10
C ALA A 144 -10.65 5.36 17.56
N TYR A 145 -9.92 4.68 18.44
CA TYR A 145 -8.90 3.69 18.05
C TYR A 145 -9.53 2.50 17.31
N GLN A 146 -10.62 1.94 17.83
CA GLN A 146 -11.35 0.82 17.21
C GLN A 146 -11.90 1.19 15.83
N GLN A 147 -12.25 2.47 15.62
CA GLN A 147 -12.67 3.01 14.34
C GLN A 147 -11.50 3.31 13.41
N GLN A 148 -10.26 2.99 13.80
CA GLN A 148 -9.03 3.30 13.05
C GLN A 148 -8.82 4.81 12.82
N ASN A 149 -9.52 5.65 13.57
CA ASN A 149 -9.29 7.10 13.56
C ASN A 149 -8.16 7.44 14.52
N TYR A 150 -6.93 7.05 14.15
CA TYR A 150 -5.75 7.15 15.02
C TYR A 150 -5.38 8.59 15.36
N ALA A 151 -5.68 9.54 14.49
CA ALA A 151 -5.47 10.96 14.77
C ALA A 151 -6.38 11.44 15.91
N GLN A 152 -7.68 11.14 15.84
CA GLN A 152 -8.64 11.48 16.88
C GLN A 152 -8.37 10.70 18.17
N ALA A 153 -8.03 9.41 18.07
CA ALA A 153 -7.66 8.59 19.22
C ALA A 153 -6.46 9.18 19.95
N CYS A 154 -5.41 9.61 19.23
CA CYS A 154 -4.24 10.26 19.81
C CYS A 154 -4.61 11.50 20.62
N VAL A 155 -5.42 12.41 20.04
CA VAL A 155 -5.90 13.62 20.73
C VAL A 155 -6.70 13.27 22.01
N CYS A 156 -7.55 12.25 21.93
CA CYS A 156 -8.31 11.80 23.09
C CYS A 156 -7.41 11.20 24.19
N PHE A 157 -6.44 10.36 23.82
CA PHE A 157 -5.47 9.80 24.77
C PHE A 157 -4.59 10.88 25.39
N GLU A 158 -4.17 11.92 24.65
CA GLU A 158 -3.42 13.05 25.20
C GLU A 158 -4.24 13.82 26.26
N LYS A 159 -5.52 14.02 26.03
CA LYS A 159 -6.40 14.62 27.02
C LYS A 159 -6.54 13.76 28.28
N VAL A 160 -6.69 12.44 28.12
CA VAL A 160 -6.73 11.48 29.24
C VAL A 160 -5.45 11.55 30.05
N GLN A 161 -4.30 11.57 29.39
CA GLN A 161 -3.00 11.66 30.04
C GLN A 161 -2.83 13.01 30.77
N ALA A 162 -3.25 14.11 30.15
CA ALA A 162 -3.20 15.45 30.76
C ALA A 162 -4.09 15.57 32.01
N GLN A 163 -5.17 14.78 32.09
CA GLN A 163 -6.04 14.69 33.26
C GLN A 163 -5.46 13.81 34.39
N GLY A 164 -4.28 13.21 34.18
CA GLY A 164 -3.65 12.33 35.17
C GLY A 164 -4.34 10.97 35.34
N VAL A 165 -5.18 10.56 34.41
CA VAL A 165 -5.86 9.26 34.44
C VAL A 165 -4.86 8.16 34.15
N ALA A 166 -4.79 7.16 35.04
CA ALA A 166 -3.89 6.02 34.85
C ALA A 166 -4.34 5.15 33.68
N LEU A 167 -3.49 5.01 32.67
CA LEU A 167 -3.73 4.14 31.53
C LEU A 167 -3.29 2.70 31.83
N THR A 168 -4.08 1.72 31.40
CA THR A 168 -3.67 0.31 31.41
C THR A 168 -2.51 0.07 30.44
N ASN A 169 -1.83 -1.06 30.53
CA ASN A 169 -0.77 -1.38 29.57
C ASN A 169 -1.30 -1.43 28.13
N GLU A 170 -2.46 -2.01 27.93
CA GLU A 170 -3.13 -2.11 26.63
C GLU A 170 -3.47 -0.72 26.07
N THR A 171 -4.05 0.15 26.88
CA THR A 171 -4.37 1.53 26.50
C THR A 171 -3.11 2.34 26.18
N ARG A 172 -2.00 2.12 26.92
CA ARG A 172 -0.71 2.74 26.60
C ARG A 172 -0.16 2.27 25.25
N GLU A 173 -0.28 0.99 24.93
CA GLU A 173 0.15 0.44 23.64
C GLU A 173 -0.67 1.05 22.49
N ARG A 174 -2.00 1.16 22.65
CA ARG A 174 -2.86 1.83 21.66
C ARG A 174 -2.51 3.30 21.47
N PHE A 175 -2.27 4.01 22.56
CA PHE A 175 -1.85 5.39 22.51
C PHE A 175 -0.48 5.55 21.83
N ALA A 176 0.48 4.73 22.18
CA ALA A 176 1.80 4.70 21.54
C ALA A 176 1.66 4.42 20.03
N TYR A 177 0.81 3.45 19.65
CA TYR A 177 0.53 3.14 18.25
C TYR A 177 -0.02 4.35 17.50
N CYS A 178 -0.98 5.08 18.06
CA CYS A 178 -1.54 6.29 17.44
C CYS A 178 -0.47 7.36 17.19
N LYS A 179 0.45 7.58 18.15
CA LYS A 179 1.57 8.52 17.97
C LYS A 179 2.51 8.08 16.86
N LEU A 180 2.89 6.81 16.85
CA LEU A 180 3.77 6.23 15.84
C LEU A 180 3.15 6.29 14.45
N TYR A 181 1.84 6.06 14.35
CA TYR A 181 1.11 6.16 13.10
C TYR A 181 1.16 7.59 12.52
N GLN A 182 1.01 8.62 13.34
CA GLN A 182 1.14 10.01 12.91
C GLN A 182 2.55 10.32 12.40
N VAL A 183 3.59 9.85 13.10
CA VAL A 183 4.99 9.99 12.65
C VAL A 183 5.20 9.28 11.31
N ALA A 184 4.67 8.08 11.15
CA ALA A 184 4.75 7.34 9.89
C ALA A 184 4.06 8.09 8.73
N GLN A 185 2.91 8.70 8.98
CA GLN A 185 2.21 9.54 7.97
C GLN A 185 3.06 10.75 7.56
N GLN A 186 3.70 11.44 8.51
CA GLN A 186 4.58 12.58 8.20
C GLN A 186 5.81 12.14 7.41
N LEU A 187 6.43 11.01 7.77
CA LEU A 187 7.55 10.41 7.04
C LEU A 187 7.18 10.11 5.58
N ASN A 188 5.99 9.59 5.36
CA ASN A 188 5.49 9.26 4.02
C ASN A 188 5.17 10.50 3.19
N ALA A 189 4.54 11.52 3.80
CA ALA A 189 4.21 12.77 3.12
C ALA A 189 5.45 13.50 2.59
N GLN A 190 6.57 13.36 3.29
CA GLN A 190 7.84 14.01 2.94
C GLN A 190 8.77 13.13 2.09
N GLN A 191 8.30 11.96 1.63
CA GLN A 191 9.08 11.02 0.80
C GLN A 191 10.47 10.71 1.38
N GLY A 192 10.60 10.69 2.71
CA GLY A 192 11.87 10.46 3.41
C GLY A 192 12.86 11.65 3.35
N GLN A 193 12.50 12.78 2.75
CA GLN A 193 13.31 14.01 2.75
C GLN A 193 13.05 14.82 4.02
N LEU A 194 13.40 14.25 5.16
CA LEU A 194 13.29 14.89 6.46
C LEU A 194 14.47 15.85 6.66
N GLY A 195 14.27 17.11 6.34
CA GLY A 195 15.24 18.16 6.66
C GLY A 195 15.43 18.33 8.18
N ASN A 196 15.11 19.51 8.69
CA ASN A 196 15.23 19.86 10.11
C ASN A 196 14.21 19.15 11.03
N GLU A 197 13.23 18.43 10.50
CA GLU A 197 12.15 17.77 11.27
C GLU A 197 12.55 16.41 11.82
N ARG A 198 13.58 15.77 11.26
CA ARG A 198 14.04 14.43 11.69
C ARG A 198 14.27 14.31 13.22
N PRO A 199 14.99 15.25 13.88
CA PRO A 199 15.20 15.15 15.32
C PRO A 199 13.91 15.25 16.15
N GLN A 200 12.89 15.96 15.62
CA GLN A 200 11.59 16.03 16.26
C GLN A 200 10.86 14.71 16.16
N LEU A 201 10.78 14.13 14.96
CA LEU A 201 10.14 12.83 14.74
C LEU A 201 10.81 11.72 15.55
N GLU A 202 12.14 11.73 15.67
CA GLU A 202 12.85 10.79 16.55
C GLU A 202 12.44 10.95 18.03
N ARG A 203 12.27 12.18 18.52
CA ARG A 203 11.78 12.41 19.90
C ARG A 203 10.36 11.88 20.08
N GLU A 204 9.49 12.09 19.11
CA GLU A 204 8.10 11.60 19.13
C GLU A 204 8.04 10.07 19.15
N VAL A 205 8.86 9.41 18.34
CA VAL A 205 8.98 7.93 18.35
C VAL A 205 9.51 7.43 19.70
N ARG A 206 10.54 8.08 20.28
CA ARG A 206 11.07 7.70 21.60
C ARG A 206 10.03 7.87 22.69
N ALA A 207 9.29 8.98 22.69
CA ALA A 207 8.22 9.22 23.64
C ALA A 207 7.09 8.17 23.52
N ALA A 208 6.77 7.73 22.31
CA ALA A 208 5.82 6.64 22.11
C ALA A 208 6.38 5.29 22.63
N LEU A 209 7.67 5.03 22.43
CA LEU A 209 8.33 3.83 22.96
C LEU A 209 8.46 3.84 24.50
N GLU A 210 8.48 5.00 25.16
CA GLU A 210 8.39 5.09 26.63
C GLU A 210 7.03 4.61 27.14
N LEU A 211 5.95 4.88 26.38
CA LEU A 211 4.61 4.37 26.68
C LEU A 211 4.51 2.85 26.45
N ALA A 212 5.13 2.34 25.39
CA ALA A 212 5.06 0.93 24.98
C ALA A 212 6.43 0.43 24.45
N PRO A 213 7.38 0.07 25.34
CA PRO A 213 8.75 -0.30 24.93
C PRO A 213 8.85 -1.56 24.07
N ARG A 214 7.81 -2.39 24.08
CA ARG A 214 7.75 -3.65 23.30
C ARG A 214 7.21 -3.49 21.90
N LEU A 215 6.76 -2.30 21.50
CA LEU A 215 6.15 -2.05 20.20
C LEU A 215 7.23 -2.05 19.10
N GLU A 216 7.36 -3.18 18.39
CA GLU A 216 8.37 -3.34 17.33
C GLU A 216 8.21 -2.30 16.21
N PHE A 217 6.97 -1.91 15.90
CA PHE A 217 6.69 -0.81 14.97
C PHE A 217 7.44 0.48 15.32
N GLY A 218 7.47 0.85 16.59
CA GLY A 218 8.21 2.02 17.06
C GLY A 218 9.72 1.86 16.95
N LYS A 219 10.25 0.66 17.22
CA LYS A 219 11.68 0.37 17.07
C LYS A 219 12.11 0.43 15.62
N ASP A 220 11.30 -0.12 14.71
CA ASP A 220 11.55 -0.06 13.27
C ASP A 220 11.50 1.37 12.75
N LEU A 221 10.53 2.14 13.20
CA LEU A 221 10.38 3.53 12.79
C LEU A 221 11.59 4.36 13.28
N LEU A 222 12.04 4.13 14.52
CA LEU A 222 13.23 4.76 15.06
C LEU A 222 14.49 4.38 14.27
N LYS A 223 14.65 3.10 13.93
CA LYS A 223 15.75 2.61 13.10
C LYS A 223 15.74 3.25 11.70
N ARG A 224 14.58 3.41 11.08
CA ARG A 224 14.42 4.11 9.80
C ARG A 224 14.76 5.59 9.91
N LEU A 225 14.36 6.26 10.99
CA LEU A 225 14.71 7.65 11.26
C LEU A 225 16.21 7.84 11.50
N GLN A 226 16.86 6.89 12.18
CA GLN A 226 18.30 6.92 12.47
C GLN A 226 19.16 6.43 11.33
N ALA A 227 18.61 5.61 10.43
CA ALA A 227 19.30 5.29 9.20
C ALA A 227 19.61 6.61 8.50
N ASN A 228 20.87 6.82 8.16
CA ASN A 228 21.24 7.93 7.30
C ASN A 228 20.30 7.91 6.09
N PRO A 229 19.73 9.06 5.68
CA PRO A 229 18.98 9.09 4.45
C PRO A 229 19.85 8.41 3.42
N PRO A 230 19.28 7.60 2.52
CA PRO A 230 20.08 7.05 1.43
C PRO A 230 20.84 8.22 0.86
N THR A 231 22.16 8.14 0.85
CA THR A 231 23.03 9.20 0.30
C THR A 231 22.37 9.58 -1.00
N LYS A 232 21.96 10.84 -1.14
CA LYS A 232 21.27 11.29 -2.33
C LYS A 232 22.25 11.04 -3.46
N ILE A 233 22.11 9.90 -4.13
CA ILE A 233 22.91 9.56 -5.28
C ILE A 233 22.49 10.56 -6.34
N THR A 234 23.33 11.54 -6.61
CA THR A 234 23.12 12.40 -7.75
C THR A 234 23.64 11.64 -8.95
N ALA A 235 22.74 10.94 -9.64
CA ALA A 235 23.09 10.24 -10.86
C ALA A 235 23.49 11.26 -11.92
N ALA A 236 24.61 10.99 -12.63
CA ALA A 236 24.93 11.69 -13.85
C ALA A 236 23.95 11.20 -14.93
N ILE A 237 23.03 12.08 -15.35
CA ILE A 237 22.01 11.75 -16.34
C ILE A 237 22.35 12.47 -17.63
N ARG A 238 22.34 11.72 -18.74
CA ARG A 238 22.61 12.22 -20.09
C ARG A 238 21.39 12.02 -20.95
N HIS A 239 20.89 13.08 -21.58
CA HIS A 239 19.87 12.98 -22.62
C HIS A 239 20.51 12.60 -23.96
N LEU A 240 19.82 11.75 -24.73
CA LEU A 240 20.23 11.42 -26.09
C LEU A 240 19.52 12.37 -27.07
N ASP A 241 20.30 12.87 -28.04
CA ASP A 241 19.79 13.82 -29.05
C ASP A 241 18.80 13.17 -30.02
N GLN A 242 18.95 11.87 -30.25
CA GLN A 242 18.08 11.11 -31.14
C GLN A 242 17.02 10.32 -30.37
N LYS A 243 15.81 10.32 -30.92
CA LYS A 243 14.74 9.46 -30.43
C LYS A 243 15.02 7.99 -30.77
N ASP A 244 14.72 7.11 -29.84
CA ASP A 244 14.76 5.67 -30.03
C ASP A 244 13.31 5.14 -30.13
N GLN A 245 12.93 4.60 -31.28
CA GLN A 245 11.57 4.11 -31.56
C GLN A 245 10.44 5.12 -31.20
N GLY A 246 10.72 6.41 -31.40
CA GLY A 246 9.76 7.49 -31.10
C GLY A 246 9.80 8.03 -29.66
N TRP A 247 10.55 7.38 -28.77
CA TRP A 247 10.77 7.85 -27.40
C TRP A 247 11.95 8.82 -27.29
N SER A 248 11.83 9.82 -26.46
CA SER A 248 12.99 10.52 -25.94
C SER A 248 13.67 9.65 -24.88
N VAL A 249 14.98 9.71 -24.81
CA VAL A 249 15.77 8.82 -23.97
C VAL A 249 16.73 9.59 -23.10
N CYS A 250 16.81 9.22 -21.82
CA CYS A 250 17.93 9.62 -20.98
C CYS A 250 18.59 8.37 -20.35
N GLU A 251 19.88 8.48 -20.08
CA GLU A 251 20.70 7.38 -19.55
C GLU A 251 21.39 7.79 -18.25
N SER A 252 21.46 6.88 -17.30
CA SER A 252 22.29 6.92 -16.12
C SER A 252 23.30 5.77 -16.13
N ALA A 253 24.00 5.52 -15.03
CA ALA A 253 24.99 4.46 -14.96
C ALA A 253 24.41 3.05 -15.21
N HIS A 254 23.17 2.79 -14.75
CA HIS A 254 22.58 1.46 -14.80
C HIS A 254 21.22 1.41 -15.49
N PHE A 255 20.68 2.56 -15.90
CA PHE A 255 19.32 2.63 -16.47
C PHE A 255 19.29 3.44 -17.76
N LYS A 256 18.51 2.96 -18.72
CA LYS A 256 18.12 3.66 -19.93
C LYS A 256 16.62 3.92 -19.88
N VAL A 257 16.22 5.19 -19.76
CA VAL A 257 14.83 5.58 -19.51
C VAL A 257 14.21 6.15 -20.78
N TYR A 258 13.15 5.51 -21.24
CA TYR A 258 12.32 5.90 -22.39
C TYR A 258 11.13 6.70 -21.89
N HIS A 259 11.00 7.96 -22.30
CA HIS A 259 10.02 8.90 -21.77
C HIS A 259 9.50 9.87 -22.83
N ASN A 260 8.43 10.61 -22.51
CA ASN A 260 7.90 11.71 -23.32
C ASN A 260 8.09 13.08 -22.64
N ASP A 261 8.51 13.10 -21.40
CA ASP A 261 8.81 14.29 -20.59
C ASP A 261 10.23 14.18 -20.04
N PRO A 262 11.17 15.07 -20.45
CA PRO A 262 12.57 15.02 -20.01
C PRO A 262 12.73 15.13 -18.49
N LYS A 263 11.95 16.00 -17.84
CA LYS A 263 12.01 16.20 -16.39
C LYS A 263 11.55 14.94 -15.63
N LEU A 264 10.49 14.29 -16.12
CA LEU A 264 10.03 13.04 -15.55
C LEU A 264 11.04 11.91 -15.79
N GLY A 265 11.66 11.85 -16.98
CA GLY A 265 12.72 10.90 -17.31
C GLY A 265 13.89 11.00 -16.35
N GLU A 266 14.36 12.22 -16.05
CA GLU A 266 15.42 12.47 -15.06
C GLU A 266 15.02 12.00 -13.65
N GLN A 267 13.79 12.30 -13.21
CA GLN A 267 13.28 11.85 -11.91
C GLN A 267 13.26 10.33 -11.81
N VAL A 268 12.80 9.66 -12.87
CA VAL A 268 12.76 8.20 -12.95
C VAL A 268 14.18 7.62 -12.87
N ALA A 269 15.13 8.12 -13.66
CA ALA A 269 16.52 7.66 -13.62
C ALA A 269 17.15 7.86 -12.22
N GLN A 270 16.93 9.02 -11.60
CA GLN A 270 17.43 9.33 -10.26
C GLN A 270 16.88 8.41 -9.18
N ILE A 271 15.55 8.11 -9.22
CA ILE A 271 14.88 7.22 -8.27
C ILE A 271 15.35 5.79 -8.50
N ALA A 272 15.46 5.35 -9.75
CA ALA A 272 15.92 4.01 -10.08
C ALA A 272 17.33 3.73 -9.57
N GLU A 273 18.28 4.65 -9.77
CA GLU A 273 19.64 4.54 -9.22
C GLU A 273 19.64 4.51 -7.69
N SER A 274 18.87 5.39 -7.06
CA SER A 274 18.76 5.45 -5.61
C SER A 274 18.16 4.16 -5.03
N THR A 275 17.14 3.61 -5.70
CA THR A 275 16.51 2.35 -5.32
C THR A 275 17.48 1.19 -5.48
N ARG A 276 18.17 1.09 -6.63
CA ARG A 276 19.18 0.06 -6.87
C ARG A 276 20.23 0.04 -5.75
N ALA A 277 20.79 1.19 -5.42
CA ALA A 277 21.76 1.30 -4.35
C ALA A 277 21.21 0.94 -2.97
N ALA A 278 19.96 1.26 -2.68
CA ALA A 278 19.30 0.90 -1.43
C ALA A 278 19.07 -0.62 -1.33
N VAL A 279 18.59 -1.25 -2.41
CA VAL A 279 18.38 -2.70 -2.52
C VAL A 279 19.70 -3.45 -2.34
N ILE A 280 20.77 -3.03 -3.04
CA ILE A 280 22.09 -3.64 -2.92
C ILE A 280 22.58 -3.56 -1.48
N ARG A 281 22.53 -2.37 -0.87
CA ARG A 281 22.99 -2.18 0.52
C ARG A 281 22.20 -3.01 1.53
N LYS A 282 20.88 -3.08 1.34
CA LYS A 282 20.00 -3.80 2.27
C LYS A 282 20.17 -5.32 2.15
N TRP A 283 20.17 -5.84 0.93
CA TRP A 283 20.05 -7.26 0.66
C TRP A 283 21.35 -7.93 0.23
N LEU A 284 22.11 -7.32 -0.65
CA LEU A 284 23.24 -7.99 -1.31
C LEU A 284 24.58 -7.71 -0.63
N GLY A 285 24.71 -6.54 0.01
CA GLY A 285 25.91 -6.12 0.74
C GLY A 285 27.06 -5.64 -0.16
N GLN A 286 27.09 -6.05 -1.42
CA GLN A 286 28.08 -5.64 -2.43
C GLN A 286 27.38 -5.35 -3.76
N ASP A 287 27.97 -4.43 -4.52
CA ASP A 287 27.46 -4.10 -5.85
C ASP A 287 27.69 -5.24 -6.84
N VAL A 288 26.74 -5.40 -7.74
CA VAL A 288 26.80 -6.37 -8.83
C VAL A 288 26.72 -5.61 -10.14
N ALA A 289 27.77 -5.74 -10.93
CA ALA A 289 27.83 -5.12 -12.25
C ALA A 289 26.77 -5.75 -13.17
N TRP A 290 26.09 -4.90 -13.93
CA TRP A 290 25.20 -5.33 -15.01
C TRP A 290 25.94 -5.19 -16.35
N GLU A 291 25.82 -6.20 -17.20
CA GLU A 291 26.42 -6.15 -18.53
C GLU A 291 25.74 -5.11 -19.42
N GLN A 292 24.42 -4.92 -19.22
CA GLN A 292 23.63 -3.94 -19.94
C GLN A 292 22.73 -3.15 -18.99
N PRO A 293 22.46 -1.86 -19.27
CA PRO A 293 21.53 -1.06 -18.51
C PRO A 293 20.11 -1.66 -18.54
N CYS A 294 19.39 -1.55 -17.43
CA CYS A 294 17.98 -1.86 -17.38
C CYS A 294 17.20 -0.78 -18.15
N GLN A 295 16.28 -1.21 -19.00
CA GLN A 295 15.40 -0.33 -19.76
C GLN A 295 14.15 0.00 -18.96
N ILE A 296 13.83 1.29 -18.81
CA ILE A 296 12.59 1.74 -18.13
C ILE A 296 11.71 2.48 -19.14
N TYR A 297 10.50 1.99 -19.35
CA TYR A 297 9.52 2.60 -20.24
C TYR A 297 8.46 3.34 -19.42
N VAL A 298 8.38 4.66 -19.58
CA VAL A 298 7.45 5.54 -18.86
C VAL A 298 6.27 5.87 -19.76
N HIS A 299 5.23 5.05 -19.68
CA HIS A 299 4.02 5.21 -20.49
C HIS A 299 3.18 6.39 -20.00
N PRO A 300 2.72 7.30 -20.88
CA PRO A 300 1.99 8.47 -20.44
C PRO A 300 0.61 8.16 -19.84
N THR A 301 -0.02 7.05 -20.27
CA THR A 301 -1.38 6.67 -19.83
C THR A 301 -1.53 5.16 -19.71
N ALA A 302 -2.58 4.72 -19.00
CA ALA A 302 -2.99 3.32 -18.92
C ALA A 302 -3.21 2.67 -20.28
N ASP A 303 -3.83 3.41 -21.22
CA ASP A 303 -4.07 2.90 -22.58
C ASP A 303 -2.78 2.72 -23.39
N SER A 304 -1.83 3.65 -23.26
CA SER A 304 -0.52 3.53 -23.88
C SER A 304 0.25 2.33 -23.33
N TYR A 305 0.23 2.16 -22.00
CA TYR A 305 0.82 1.03 -21.31
C TYR A 305 0.23 -0.30 -21.80
N HIS A 306 -1.12 -0.42 -21.81
CA HIS A 306 -1.80 -1.62 -22.27
C HIS A 306 -1.47 -1.98 -23.73
N ARG A 307 -1.52 -0.99 -24.63
CA ARG A 307 -1.24 -1.24 -26.07
C ARG A 307 0.18 -1.73 -26.33
N GLN A 308 1.16 -1.26 -25.56
CA GLN A 308 2.57 -1.57 -25.81
C GLN A 308 3.07 -2.78 -25.01
N SER A 309 2.55 -3.00 -23.81
CA SER A 309 2.97 -4.11 -22.94
C SER A 309 2.06 -5.33 -23.02
N GLY A 310 0.82 -5.17 -23.52
CA GLY A 310 -0.20 -6.22 -23.46
C GLY A 310 -0.78 -6.44 -22.08
N MET A 311 -0.27 -5.73 -21.06
CA MET A 311 -0.71 -5.85 -19.67
C MET A 311 -2.06 -5.14 -19.47
N PRO A 312 -2.92 -5.61 -18.53
CA PRO A 312 -4.18 -4.93 -18.26
C PRO A 312 -3.99 -3.45 -17.91
N PRO A 313 -4.90 -2.55 -18.35
CA PRO A 313 -4.80 -1.12 -18.08
C PRO A 313 -4.94 -0.77 -16.59
N THR A 314 -5.39 -1.72 -15.77
CA THR A 314 -5.47 -1.59 -14.30
C THR A 314 -4.13 -1.83 -13.61
N ALA A 315 -3.14 -2.42 -14.30
CA ALA A 315 -1.81 -2.62 -13.74
C ALA A 315 -1.08 -1.28 -13.59
N PRO A 316 -0.47 -1.00 -12.44
CA PRO A 316 0.27 0.24 -12.21
C PRO A 316 1.65 0.25 -12.87
N GLY A 317 2.23 -0.91 -13.07
CA GLY A 317 3.54 -1.18 -13.65
C GLY A 317 3.81 -2.67 -13.69
N HIS A 318 4.92 -3.07 -14.23
CA HIS A 318 5.51 -4.41 -14.14
C HIS A 318 6.97 -4.36 -14.53
N SER A 319 7.69 -5.39 -14.15
CA SER A 319 9.04 -5.68 -14.65
C SER A 319 9.07 -6.99 -15.43
N ASP A 320 9.93 -7.06 -16.43
CA ASP A 320 10.26 -8.30 -17.09
C ASP A 320 11.77 -8.42 -17.27
N TYR A 321 12.23 -9.65 -17.42
CA TYR A 321 13.61 -9.96 -17.68
C TYR A 321 13.71 -11.29 -18.41
N ASP A 322 14.80 -11.47 -19.14
CA ASP A 322 15.14 -12.76 -19.75
C ASP A 322 16.34 -13.34 -19.02
N ALA A 323 16.12 -14.47 -18.36
CA ALA A 323 17.15 -15.24 -17.69
C ALA A 323 17.44 -16.52 -18.47
N ASP A 324 18.68 -16.97 -18.45
CA ASP A 324 19.03 -18.26 -19.03
C ASP A 324 18.27 -19.38 -18.35
N LYS A 325 17.74 -20.30 -19.14
CA LYS A 325 16.87 -21.39 -18.65
C LYS A 325 17.61 -22.40 -17.77
N SER A 326 18.92 -22.53 -17.96
CA SER A 326 19.76 -23.45 -17.21
C SER A 326 20.40 -22.80 -16.00
N ASP A 327 20.54 -21.48 -16.02
CA ASP A 327 21.16 -20.70 -14.96
C ASP A 327 20.55 -19.29 -14.85
N ALA A 328 19.60 -19.13 -13.94
CA ALA A 328 18.92 -17.86 -13.71
C ALA A 328 19.82 -16.72 -13.18
N SER A 329 21.09 -16.99 -12.90
CA SER A 329 22.07 -15.94 -12.59
C SER A 329 22.53 -15.17 -13.85
N ILE A 330 22.30 -15.74 -15.04
CA ILE A 330 22.59 -15.12 -16.33
C ILE A 330 21.35 -14.39 -16.81
N ILE A 331 21.39 -13.07 -16.80
CA ILE A 331 20.28 -12.19 -17.22
C ILE A 331 20.64 -11.51 -18.52
N HIS A 332 19.91 -11.80 -19.59
CA HIS A 332 20.13 -11.26 -20.92
C HIS A 332 19.60 -9.82 -21.05
N TYR A 333 18.47 -9.51 -20.46
CA TYR A 333 17.95 -8.15 -20.36
C TYR A 333 17.07 -7.97 -19.11
N ARG A 334 16.89 -6.68 -18.73
CA ARG A 334 15.97 -6.23 -17.66
C ARG A 334 15.16 -5.07 -18.18
N ARG A 335 13.85 -5.10 -17.97
CA ARG A 335 12.93 -4.00 -18.34
C ARG A 335 11.96 -3.71 -17.23
N VAL A 336 11.60 -2.45 -17.10
CA VAL A 336 10.57 -1.94 -16.20
C VAL A 336 9.60 -1.09 -17.00
N PHE A 337 8.32 -1.28 -16.78
CA PHE A 337 7.25 -0.55 -17.43
C PHE A 337 6.39 0.11 -16.36
N VAL A 338 6.28 1.43 -16.41
CA VAL A 338 5.49 2.21 -15.45
C VAL A 338 4.57 3.20 -16.15
N ARG A 339 3.53 3.63 -15.43
CA ARG A 339 2.54 4.57 -15.94
C ARG A 339 2.69 5.92 -15.28
N ALA A 340 2.94 6.97 -16.08
CA ALA A 340 3.08 8.35 -15.61
C ALA A 340 1.79 8.92 -14.99
N ASP A 341 0.61 8.43 -15.43
CA ASP A 341 -0.68 8.84 -14.90
C ASP A 341 -1.04 8.18 -13.53
N HIS A 342 -0.21 7.26 -13.04
CA HIS A 342 -0.44 6.63 -11.74
C HIS A 342 0.11 7.51 -10.60
N PRO A 343 -0.71 7.87 -9.57
CA PRO A 343 -0.33 8.85 -8.54
C PRO A 343 0.87 8.42 -7.70
N HIS A 344 1.13 7.12 -7.58
CA HIS A 344 2.24 6.56 -6.81
C HIS A 344 3.37 6.00 -7.68
N MET A 345 3.45 6.41 -8.96
CA MET A 345 4.43 5.85 -9.89
C MET A 345 5.86 6.06 -9.38
N LEU A 346 6.26 7.28 -9.03
CA LEU A 346 7.61 7.58 -8.57
C LEU A 346 7.89 7.08 -7.14
N SER A 347 6.87 7.16 -6.27
CA SER A 347 7.07 6.90 -4.83
C SER A 347 6.98 5.44 -4.43
N ALA A 348 6.23 4.62 -5.18
CA ALA A 348 5.99 3.22 -4.83
C ALA A 348 6.25 2.26 -6.00
N ILE A 349 5.58 2.46 -7.14
CA ILE A 349 5.61 1.48 -8.24
C ILE A 349 7.01 1.33 -8.82
N LEU A 350 7.68 2.43 -9.15
CA LEU A 350 9.03 2.39 -9.68
C LEU A 350 10.04 1.74 -8.71
N PRO A 351 10.10 2.09 -7.41
CA PRO A 351 10.94 1.37 -6.45
C PRO A 351 10.62 -0.12 -6.34
N HIS A 352 9.35 -0.50 -6.37
CA HIS A 352 8.91 -1.90 -6.35
C HIS A 352 9.47 -2.66 -7.55
N GLU A 353 9.21 -2.19 -8.77
CA GLU A 353 9.65 -2.85 -10.01
C GLU A 353 11.18 -2.85 -10.17
N VAL A 354 11.86 -1.78 -9.75
CA VAL A 354 13.32 -1.73 -9.73
C VAL A 354 13.90 -2.76 -8.76
N THR A 355 13.21 -3.03 -7.64
CA THR A 355 13.66 -4.04 -6.69
C THR A 355 13.68 -5.43 -7.33
N HIS A 356 12.64 -5.82 -8.06
CA HIS A 356 12.62 -7.08 -8.80
C HIS A 356 13.81 -7.21 -9.75
N VAL A 357 14.07 -6.21 -10.60
CA VAL A 357 15.16 -6.30 -11.58
C VAL A 357 16.56 -6.25 -10.96
N VAL A 358 16.69 -5.67 -9.76
CA VAL A 358 17.97 -5.69 -9.02
C VAL A 358 18.21 -7.05 -8.38
N LEU A 359 17.17 -7.68 -7.84
CA LEU A 359 17.28 -8.98 -7.16
C LEU A 359 17.42 -10.15 -8.14
N ASN A 360 16.90 -10.02 -9.36
CA ASN A 360 16.98 -11.07 -10.36
C ASN A 360 18.42 -11.41 -10.71
N GLY A 361 18.72 -12.72 -10.75
CA GLY A 361 20.06 -13.25 -10.99
C GLY A 361 20.96 -13.30 -9.75
N GLN A 362 20.50 -12.90 -8.56
CA GLN A 362 21.34 -12.78 -7.36
C GLN A 362 21.28 -14.01 -6.41
N PHE A 363 20.37 -14.95 -6.68
CA PHE A 363 20.07 -16.06 -5.77
C PHE A 363 20.50 -17.45 -6.29
N GLY A 364 21.36 -17.50 -7.30
CA GLY A 364 21.84 -18.75 -7.90
C GLY A 364 21.04 -19.14 -9.14
N ARG A 365 21.05 -20.45 -9.48
CA ARG A 365 20.52 -20.95 -10.76
C ARG A 365 18.99 -20.96 -10.84
N ARG A 366 18.30 -20.76 -9.74
CA ARG A 366 16.82 -20.69 -9.69
C ARG A 366 16.38 -19.28 -9.37
N LEU A 367 15.22 -18.92 -9.85
CA LEU A 367 14.57 -17.66 -9.51
C LEU A 367 14.22 -17.64 -8.02
N LEU A 368 14.09 -16.43 -7.47
CA LEU A 368 13.49 -16.25 -6.15
C LEU A 368 12.07 -16.83 -6.14
N PRO A 369 11.67 -17.53 -5.06
CA PRO A 369 10.26 -17.86 -4.85
C PRO A 369 9.40 -16.59 -4.83
N ARG A 370 8.20 -16.65 -5.42
CA ARG A 370 7.35 -15.47 -5.57
C ARG A 370 7.08 -14.73 -4.26
N TRP A 371 6.85 -15.47 -3.17
CA TRP A 371 6.63 -14.84 -1.87
C TRP A 371 7.82 -13.99 -1.38
N ALA A 372 9.04 -14.46 -1.62
CA ALA A 372 10.24 -13.72 -1.22
C ALA A 372 10.48 -12.51 -2.12
N ASP A 373 10.29 -12.68 -3.43
CA ASP A 373 10.44 -11.62 -4.43
C ASP A 373 9.45 -10.47 -4.16
N GLU A 374 8.17 -10.77 -3.99
CA GLU A 374 7.13 -9.78 -3.67
C GLU A 374 7.33 -9.16 -2.28
N GLY A 375 7.66 -9.98 -1.27
CA GLY A 375 7.90 -9.46 0.07
C GLY A 375 9.07 -8.48 0.14
N MET A 376 10.16 -8.75 -0.59
CA MET A 376 11.31 -7.84 -0.70
C MET A 376 10.98 -6.59 -1.50
N ALA A 377 10.19 -6.70 -2.57
CA ALA A 377 9.79 -5.58 -3.42
C ALA A 377 8.86 -4.62 -2.67
N VAL A 378 7.81 -5.13 -1.99
CA VAL A 378 6.92 -4.31 -1.17
C VAL A 378 7.68 -3.58 -0.06
N LEU A 379 8.71 -4.19 0.54
CA LEU A 379 9.57 -3.54 1.54
C LEU A 379 10.44 -2.38 0.98
N SER A 380 10.38 -2.12 -0.32
CA SER A 380 10.97 -0.94 -0.97
C SER A 380 9.95 0.17 -1.21
N GLU A 381 8.67 -0.09 -0.97
CA GLU A 381 7.60 0.90 -1.05
C GLU A 381 7.55 1.79 0.20
N PRO A 382 6.88 2.95 0.13
CA PRO A 382 6.58 3.76 1.31
C PRO A 382 5.75 2.99 2.34
N TYR A 383 5.93 3.30 3.62
CA TYR A 383 5.25 2.61 4.71
C TYR A 383 3.71 2.58 4.54
N SER A 384 3.09 3.66 4.06
CA SER A 384 1.65 3.71 3.81
C SER A 384 1.18 2.65 2.80
N ARG A 385 2.03 2.32 1.84
CA ARG A 385 1.76 1.27 0.86
C ARG A 385 1.96 -0.11 1.45
N ILE A 386 3.04 -0.30 2.21
CA ILE A 386 3.26 -1.53 2.98
C ILE A 386 2.06 -1.80 3.90
N GLU A 387 1.59 -0.78 4.63
CA GLU A 387 0.44 -0.90 5.53
C GLU A 387 -0.86 -1.30 4.82
N MET A 388 -1.07 -0.89 3.57
CA MET A 388 -2.22 -1.35 2.77
C MET A 388 -2.22 -2.87 2.55
N HIS A 389 -1.04 -3.50 2.40
CA HIS A 389 -0.92 -4.95 2.29
C HIS A 389 -1.11 -5.64 3.64
N LEU A 390 -0.79 -4.98 4.74
CA LEU A 390 -0.81 -5.55 6.09
C LEU A 390 -2.17 -5.39 6.78
N THR A 391 -2.93 -4.34 6.46
CA THR A 391 -4.24 -4.06 7.07
C THR A 391 -5.24 -5.22 6.96
N PRO A 392 -5.38 -5.95 5.83
CA PRO A 392 -6.31 -7.06 5.74
C PRO A 392 -5.93 -8.29 6.56
N LEU A 393 -4.66 -8.42 6.97
CA LEU A 393 -4.17 -9.64 7.62
C LEU A 393 -4.89 -9.97 8.93
N ALA A 394 -5.21 -8.95 9.73
CA ALA A 394 -5.92 -9.16 10.98
C ALA A 394 -7.25 -9.91 10.77
N ASP A 395 -8.03 -9.50 9.78
CA ASP A 395 -9.29 -10.15 9.44
C ASP A 395 -9.07 -11.52 8.80
N THR A 396 -8.07 -11.64 7.93
CA THR A 396 -7.69 -12.90 7.30
C THR A 396 -7.36 -13.98 8.33
N TYR A 397 -6.59 -13.64 9.37
CA TYR A 397 -6.26 -14.58 10.45
C TYR A 397 -7.48 -14.92 11.32
N ARG A 398 -8.33 -13.94 11.66
CA ARG A 398 -9.56 -14.19 12.42
C ARG A 398 -10.54 -15.12 11.69
N GLN A 399 -10.57 -15.03 10.36
CA GLN A 399 -11.45 -15.84 9.51
C GLN A 399 -10.86 -17.22 9.17
N GLY A 400 -9.63 -17.51 9.61
CA GLY A 400 -8.93 -18.74 9.26
C GLY A 400 -8.60 -18.87 7.76
N GLN A 401 -8.47 -17.73 7.06
CA GLN A 401 -8.20 -17.67 5.61
C GLN A 401 -6.73 -17.39 5.29
N ALA A 402 -5.89 -17.24 6.31
CA ALA A 402 -4.45 -17.09 6.15
C ALA A 402 -3.84 -18.32 5.49
N LEU A 403 -2.87 -18.10 4.62
CA LEU A 403 -2.04 -19.17 4.09
C LEU A 403 -1.10 -19.68 5.18
N THR A 404 -0.92 -20.97 5.26
CA THR A 404 0.16 -21.55 6.06
C THR A 404 1.52 -21.23 5.41
N VAL A 405 2.60 -21.29 6.19
CA VAL A 405 3.95 -21.12 5.62
C VAL A 405 4.23 -22.18 4.56
N GLN A 406 3.75 -23.42 4.73
CA GLN A 406 3.88 -24.46 3.71
C GLN A 406 3.18 -24.07 2.40
N GLU A 407 1.97 -23.51 2.47
CA GLU A 407 1.26 -23.01 1.29
C GLU A 407 2.01 -21.86 0.63
N LEU A 408 2.52 -20.87 1.41
CA LEU A 408 3.32 -19.76 0.89
C LEU A 408 4.57 -20.25 0.13
N LEU A 409 5.29 -21.20 0.70
CA LEU A 409 6.51 -21.78 0.08
C LEU A 409 6.22 -22.54 -1.21
N THR A 410 5.00 -23.06 -1.39
CA THR A 410 4.60 -23.87 -2.57
C THR A 410 3.87 -23.09 -3.65
N VAL A 411 3.65 -21.78 -3.47
CA VAL A 411 3.05 -20.93 -4.50
C VAL A 411 4.11 -20.63 -5.56
N ASP A 412 3.96 -21.20 -6.76
CA ASP A 412 4.90 -21.01 -7.87
C ASP A 412 4.84 -19.58 -8.45
N ASP A 413 3.63 -18.98 -8.50
CA ASP A 413 3.41 -17.64 -9.03
C ASP A 413 2.51 -16.85 -8.07
N TYR A 414 1.18 -16.95 -8.20
CA TYR A 414 0.21 -16.36 -7.27
C TYR A 414 -0.83 -17.38 -6.86
N PRO A 415 -1.50 -17.18 -5.70
CA PRO A 415 -2.61 -18.05 -5.32
C PRO A 415 -3.66 -18.13 -6.43
N LYS A 416 -4.07 -19.34 -6.80
CA LYS A 416 -5.13 -19.56 -7.81
C LYS A 416 -6.46 -18.95 -7.37
N ASP A 417 -6.72 -18.99 -6.06
CA ASP A 417 -7.84 -18.31 -5.43
C ASP A 417 -7.53 -16.81 -5.31
N ARG A 418 -8.21 -15.99 -6.12
CA ARG A 418 -8.04 -14.54 -6.15
C ARG A 418 -8.32 -13.85 -4.82
N SER A 419 -9.17 -14.43 -3.97
CA SER A 419 -9.45 -13.90 -2.63
C SER A 419 -8.23 -13.94 -1.72
N LYS A 420 -7.30 -14.86 -1.97
CA LYS A 420 -6.07 -15.04 -1.20
C LYS A 420 -4.90 -14.17 -1.67
N VAL A 421 -5.01 -13.47 -2.80
CA VAL A 421 -3.90 -12.68 -3.37
C VAL A 421 -3.49 -11.53 -2.44
N ALA A 422 -4.45 -10.79 -1.89
CA ALA A 422 -4.15 -9.71 -0.94
C ALA A 422 -3.46 -10.23 0.33
N SER A 423 -3.93 -11.37 0.84
CA SER A 423 -3.32 -12.05 1.98
C SER A 423 -1.91 -12.54 1.67
N PHE A 424 -1.69 -13.07 0.47
CA PHE A 424 -0.39 -13.51 0.01
C PHE A 424 0.65 -12.38 0.07
N TYR A 425 0.35 -11.19 -0.46
CA TYR A 425 1.25 -10.04 -0.37
C TYR A 425 1.57 -9.66 1.08
N GLY A 426 0.54 -9.51 1.91
CA GLY A 426 0.73 -9.14 3.30
C GLY A 426 1.53 -10.19 4.10
N GLN A 427 1.23 -11.48 3.91
CA GLN A 427 1.97 -12.56 4.57
C GLN A 427 3.40 -12.69 4.05
N SER A 428 3.63 -12.46 2.75
CA SER A 428 4.98 -12.43 2.14
C SER A 428 5.84 -11.34 2.78
N VAL A 429 5.32 -10.14 2.90
CA VAL A 429 6.00 -9.03 3.60
C VAL A 429 6.33 -9.41 5.04
N CYS A 430 5.33 -9.89 5.80
CA CYS A 430 5.51 -10.28 7.19
C CYS A 430 6.56 -11.39 7.36
N MET A 431 6.59 -12.37 6.47
CA MET A 431 7.55 -13.47 6.54
C MET A 431 8.97 -13.00 6.26
N VAL A 432 9.18 -12.15 5.24
CA VAL A 432 10.49 -11.53 4.98
C VAL A 432 10.94 -10.66 6.15
N GLU A 433 10.05 -9.81 6.66
CA GLU A 433 10.35 -8.90 7.78
C GLU A 433 10.65 -9.66 9.07
N TYR A 434 9.87 -10.70 9.39
CA TYR A 434 10.11 -11.56 10.55
C TYR A 434 11.48 -12.23 10.49
N LEU A 435 11.81 -12.88 9.38
CA LEU A 435 13.09 -13.55 9.20
C LEU A 435 14.27 -12.58 9.27
N CYS A 436 14.11 -11.39 8.72
CA CYS A 436 15.10 -10.31 8.84
C CYS A 436 15.22 -9.78 10.28
N THR A 437 14.13 -9.73 11.04
CA THR A 437 14.16 -9.31 12.46
C THR A 437 14.93 -10.33 13.30
N VAL A 438 14.79 -11.62 13.00
CA VAL A 438 15.46 -12.69 13.74
C VAL A 438 16.98 -12.70 13.53
N LYS A 439 17.46 -12.55 12.29
CA LYS A 439 18.92 -12.66 11.99
C LYS A 439 19.47 -11.63 11.00
N GLY A 440 18.69 -10.67 10.60
CA GLY A 440 19.09 -9.63 9.64
C GLY A 440 18.91 -10.00 8.16
N PRO A 441 18.94 -8.99 7.27
CA PRO A 441 18.71 -9.17 5.84
C PRO A 441 19.72 -10.09 5.15
N GLN A 442 20.98 -10.06 5.56
CA GLN A 442 22.04 -10.90 4.98
C GLN A 442 21.83 -12.39 5.29
N ALA A 443 21.34 -12.72 6.50
CA ALA A 443 20.99 -14.09 6.84
C ALA A 443 19.76 -14.58 6.05
N PHE A 444 18.81 -13.68 5.78
CA PHE A 444 17.67 -13.96 4.91
C PHE A 444 18.13 -14.29 3.47
N VAL A 445 19.05 -13.48 2.93
CA VAL A 445 19.63 -13.74 1.59
C VAL A 445 20.41 -15.06 1.55
N ALA A 446 21.16 -15.38 2.61
CA ALA A 446 21.84 -16.67 2.72
C ALA A 446 20.84 -17.85 2.72
N PHE A 447 19.73 -17.71 3.49
CA PHE A 447 18.65 -18.67 3.49
C PHE A 447 18.05 -18.87 2.09
N MET A 448 17.76 -17.80 1.33
CA MET A 448 17.23 -17.91 -0.03
C MET A 448 18.19 -18.61 -0.98
N ARG A 449 19.49 -18.32 -0.88
CA ARG A 449 20.51 -19.01 -1.69
C ARG A 449 20.62 -20.51 -1.35
N ASP A 450 20.54 -20.83 -0.07
CA ASP A 450 20.53 -22.22 0.39
C ASP A 450 19.26 -22.96 -0.03
N ALA A 451 18.08 -22.32 0.11
CA ALA A 451 16.81 -22.87 -0.31
C ALA A 451 16.77 -23.21 -1.80
N ASN A 452 17.41 -22.40 -2.65
CA ASN A 452 17.57 -22.66 -4.07
C ASN A 452 18.44 -23.91 -4.37
N ARG A 453 19.34 -24.29 -3.46
CA ARG A 453 20.25 -25.43 -3.64
C ARG A 453 19.69 -26.71 -3.04
N GLU A 454 19.11 -26.67 -1.85
CA GLU A 454 18.80 -27.84 -1.04
C GLU A 454 17.32 -27.92 -0.62
N GLY A 455 16.52 -26.91 -0.97
CA GLY A 455 15.10 -26.81 -0.61
C GLY A 455 14.85 -26.06 0.69
N ASP A 456 13.63 -25.55 0.82
CA ASP A 456 13.24 -24.62 1.89
C ASP A 456 13.41 -25.21 3.30
N ALA A 457 13.00 -26.45 3.52
CA ALA A 457 13.03 -27.09 4.84
C ALA A 457 14.46 -27.24 5.37
N ALA A 458 15.38 -27.74 4.53
CA ALA A 458 16.79 -27.92 4.90
C ALA A 458 17.49 -26.58 5.13
N ALA A 459 17.25 -25.61 4.25
CA ALA A 459 17.81 -24.27 4.35
C ALA A 459 17.28 -23.52 5.59
N LEU A 460 15.97 -23.63 5.89
CA LEU A 460 15.36 -23.03 7.08
C LEU A 460 15.97 -23.60 8.38
N GLN A 461 16.13 -24.92 8.44
CA GLN A 461 16.78 -25.57 9.58
C GLN A 461 18.23 -25.11 9.74
N ARG A 462 18.98 -25.01 8.65
CA ARG A 462 20.38 -24.58 8.67
C ARG A 462 20.54 -23.12 9.10
N ASN A 463 19.77 -22.21 8.50
CA ASN A 463 19.97 -20.78 8.69
C ASN A 463 19.28 -20.26 9.95
N TYR A 464 18.14 -20.83 10.33
CA TYR A 464 17.32 -20.34 11.43
C TYR A 464 17.13 -21.32 12.58
N GLY A 465 17.42 -22.61 12.39
CA GLY A 465 17.18 -23.67 13.39
C GLY A 465 15.68 -23.95 13.58
N LEU A 466 14.89 -23.72 12.54
CA LEU A 466 13.43 -23.85 12.57
C LEU A 466 12.96 -24.93 11.58
N THR A 467 11.92 -25.62 11.94
CA THR A 467 11.09 -26.38 10.98
C THR A 467 10.09 -25.43 10.31
N ILE A 468 9.46 -25.86 9.22
CA ILE A 468 8.38 -25.09 8.57
C ILE A 468 7.21 -24.85 9.55
N ALA A 469 6.87 -25.85 10.35
CA ALA A 469 5.82 -25.74 11.37
C ALA A 469 6.20 -24.74 12.49
N ASP A 470 7.48 -24.72 12.92
CA ASP A 470 7.95 -23.72 13.90
C ASP A 470 7.86 -22.31 13.32
N LEU A 471 8.25 -22.13 12.05
CA LEU A 471 8.16 -20.85 11.39
C LEU A 471 6.69 -20.40 11.27
N ASP A 472 5.79 -21.31 10.88
CA ASP A 472 4.35 -21.01 10.78
C ASP A 472 3.78 -20.52 12.11
N ALA A 473 4.01 -21.26 13.19
CA ALA A 473 3.53 -20.88 14.52
C ALA A 473 4.13 -19.54 15.01
N ARG A 474 5.43 -19.32 14.81
CA ARG A 474 6.11 -18.09 15.22
C ARG A 474 5.70 -16.90 14.39
N LEU A 475 5.56 -17.07 13.07
CA LEU A 475 5.12 -15.99 12.18
C LEU A 475 3.68 -15.57 12.52
N GLN A 476 2.79 -16.52 12.75
CA GLN A 476 1.43 -16.26 13.20
C GLN A 476 1.42 -15.47 14.52
N GLN A 477 2.18 -15.92 15.52
CA GLN A 477 2.29 -15.21 16.80
C GLN A 477 2.84 -13.79 16.62
N TRP A 478 3.85 -13.63 15.78
CA TRP A 478 4.46 -12.35 15.49
C TRP A 478 3.48 -11.39 14.80
N ILE A 479 2.74 -11.86 13.78
CA ILE A 479 1.71 -11.05 13.09
C ILE A 479 0.60 -10.65 14.07
N VAL A 480 0.11 -11.59 14.88
CA VAL A 480 -0.93 -11.31 15.87
C VAL A 480 -0.46 -10.29 16.90
N ALA A 481 0.75 -10.43 17.42
CA ALA A 481 1.33 -9.49 18.38
C ALA A 481 1.54 -8.09 17.81
N GLN A 482 1.92 -8.00 16.54
CA GLN A 482 2.18 -6.72 15.86
C GLN A 482 0.91 -6.02 15.39
N ARG A 483 -0.07 -6.79 14.90
CA ARG A 483 -1.23 -6.30 14.16
C ARG A 483 -2.56 -6.46 14.90
N MET A 484 -2.56 -7.22 16.00
CA MET A 484 -3.76 -7.54 16.78
C MET A 484 -3.52 -7.42 18.28
N PRO A 485 -3.08 -6.28 18.83
CA PRO A 485 -2.85 -6.14 20.27
C PRO A 485 -4.10 -6.43 21.12
N THR A 486 -5.29 -6.37 20.50
CA THR A 486 -6.61 -6.56 21.17
C THR A 486 -7.01 -8.02 21.38
N LEU A 487 -6.41 -8.99 20.66
CA LEU A 487 -6.83 -10.38 20.74
C LEU A 487 -6.17 -11.18 21.89
N MET A 488 -5.10 -10.68 22.47
CA MET A 488 -4.40 -11.36 23.58
C MET A 488 -5.02 -11.10 24.96
N GLY A 489 -5.96 -10.16 25.06
CA GLY A 489 -6.65 -9.81 26.33
C GLY A 489 -7.96 -10.58 26.60
N GLN A 490 -8.36 -11.53 25.73
CA GLN A 490 -9.59 -12.30 25.88
C GLN A 490 -9.35 -13.81 26.08
N ARG A 491 -8.29 -14.18 26.78
CA ARG A 491 -8.14 -15.54 27.33
C ARG A 491 -8.06 -15.50 28.84
#